data_78db78a12cc4de2d097b521264746002
#
_entry.id   78db78a12cc4de2d097b521264746002
#
_cell.length_a   1.000
_cell.length_b   1.000
_cell.length_c   1.000
_cell.angle_alpha   90.00
_cell.angle_beta   90.00
_cell.angle_gamma   90.00
#
_symmetry.space_group_name_H-M   'P 1'
#
loop_
_entity.id
_entity.type
_entity.pdbx_description
1 polymer ?
#
loop_
_entity_poly.entity_id
_entity_poly.type
_entity_poly.pdbx_seq_one_letter_code
_entity_poly.pdbx_strand_id
1 'polypeptide(L)'
;FYNMQLAAKEHGWAQFQAMENHYNLLYREDERELIPICKQMGVSLMPYSPLAAGHLARPTWNGDTCRSKTDRVAMGKYDRTEEQDMKIVARVAELAERYGVKMQQIALAWHWAKGVASPIVGATKSAYLDDAAGALAVRLTEEDVAYLEEPYVPHRIVGAIDLNPAEGVMLLDEKK
;
A
#
# COMPACT_ATOMS: atom_id res chain seq x y z
N PHE A 1 -9.74 15.10 4.60
CA PHE A 1 -9.31 15.38 3.22
C PHE A 1 -10.44 16.02 2.41
N TYR A 2 -11.60 15.36 2.28
CA TYR A 2 -12.73 15.84 1.47
C TYR A 2 -13.13 17.28 1.77
N ASN A 3 -13.38 17.60 3.03
CA ASN A 3 -13.77 18.96 3.45
C ASN A 3 -12.67 20.00 3.16
N MET A 4 -11.40 19.62 3.21
CA MET A 4 -10.29 20.52 2.87
C MET A 4 -10.28 20.84 1.38
N GLN A 5 -10.54 19.86 0.51
CA GLN A 5 -10.67 20.07 -0.93
C GLN A 5 -11.87 20.96 -1.27
N LEU A 6 -13.00 20.76 -0.59
CA LEU A 6 -14.18 21.62 -0.78
C LEU A 6 -13.90 23.07 -0.37
N ALA A 7 -13.31 23.28 0.82
CA ALA A 7 -12.95 24.61 1.29
C ALA A 7 -11.96 25.29 0.33
N ALA A 8 -10.94 24.57 -0.14
CA ALA A 8 -9.99 25.11 -1.11
C ALA A 8 -10.68 25.54 -2.42
N LYS A 9 -11.62 24.72 -2.90
CA LYS A 9 -12.40 25.05 -4.10
C LYS A 9 -13.29 26.29 -3.89
N GLU A 10 -13.99 26.36 -2.74
CA GLU A 10 -14.89 27.47 -2.41
C GLU A 10 -14.16 28.80 -2.27
N HIS A 11 -12.97 28.79 -1.67
CA HIS A 11 -12.17 29.99 -1.44
C HIS A 11 -11.16 30.30 -2.56
N GLY A 12 -11.13 29.51 -3.64
CA GLY A 12 -10.17 29.71 -4.73
C GLY A 12 -8.72 29.41 -4.34
N TRP A 13 -8.50 28.58 -3.33
CA TRP A 13 -7.16 28.17 -2.89
C TRP A 13 -6.62 27.00 -3.72
N ALA A 14 -5.32 26.73 -3.57
CA ALA A 14 -4.70 25.56 -4.18
C ALA A 14 -5.33 24.27 -3.62
N GLN A 15 -5.72 23.38 -4.53
CA GLN A 15 -6.28 22.07 -4.20
C GLN A 15 -5.18 21.00 -4.25
N PHE A 16 -5.31 19.95 -3.43
CA PHE A 16 -4.43 18.81 -3.48
C PHE A 16 -4.59 18.07 -4.82
N GLN A 17 -3.49 17.79 -5.48
CA GLN A 17 -3.46 17.09 -6.77
C GLN A 17 -3.04 15.63 -6.64
N ALA A 18 -2.34 15.28 -5.57
CA ALA A 18 -1.88 13.94 -5.29
C ALA A 18 -2.08 13.57 -3.82
N MET A 19 -2.28 12.29 -3.59
CA MET A 19 -2.43 11.68 -2.27
C MET A 19 -1.31 10.66 -2.06
N GLU A 20 -0.48 10.91 -1.04
CA GLU A 20 0.50 9.96 -0.55
C GLU A 20 -0.10 9.20 0.64
N ASN A 21 -0.51 7.98 0.42
CA ASN A 21 -1.17 7.14 1.41
C ASN A 21 -0.48 5.79 1.60
N HIS A 22 -0.81 5.07 2.68
CA HIS A 22 -0.34 3.71 2.91
C HIS A 22 -1.21 2.72 2.14
N TYR A 23 -0.70 2.15 1.07
CA TYR A 23 -1.48 1.25 0.24
C TYR A 23 -0.60 0.20 -0.44
N ASN A 24 -0.95 -1.06 -0.28
CA ASN A 24 -0.33 -2.21 -0.93
C ASN A 24 -1.23 -3.45 -0.78
N LEU A 25 -0.85 -4.58 -1.35
CA LEU A 25 -1.62 -5.84 -1.30
C LEU A 25 -1.92 -6.33 0.13
N LEU A 26 -1.05 -6.00 1.11
CA LEU A 26 -1.24 -6.40 2.51
C LEU A 26 -1.99 -5.36 3.35
N TYR A 27 -2.15 -4.13 2.84
CA TYR A 27 -2.85 -3.06 3.56
C TYR A 27 -3.71 -2.25 2.60
N ARG A 28 -5.03 -2.46 2.66
CA ARG A 28 -6.00 -1.91 1.71
C ARG A 28 -7.11 -1.09 2.37
N GLU A 29 -6.89 -0.64 3.60
CA GLU A 29 -7.94 0.03 4.40
C GLU A 29 -8.45 1.33 3.76
N ASP A 30 -7.62 2.03 3.00
CA ASP A 30 -7.99 3.25 2.29
C ASP A 30 -8.97 3.02 1.11
N GLU A 31 -9.20 1.78 0.70
CA GLU A 31 -10.22 1.45 -0.31
C GLU A 31 -11.64 1.71 0.19
N ARG A 32 -11.84 1.84 1.50
CA ARG A 32 -13.15 2.10 2.11
C ARG A 32 -13.66 3.50 1.83
N GLU A 33 -12.78 4.50 1.84
CA GLU A 33 -13.18 5.90 1.74
C GLU A 33 -12.18 6.75 0.94
N LEU A 34 -10.90 6.79 1.34
CA LEU A 34 -9.92 7.73 0.81
C LEU A 34 -9.69 7.58 -0.69
N ILE A 35 -9.51 6.35 -1.17
CA ILE A 35 -9.29 6.06 -2.60
C ILE A 35 -10.52 6.41 -3.45
N PRO A 36 -11.77 6.03 -3.09
CA PRO A 36 -12.98 6.51 -3.77
C PRO A 36 -13.08 8.02 -3.84
N ILE A 37 -12.78 8.74 -2.75
CA ILE A 37 -12.81 10.21 -2.73
C ILE A 37 -11.75 10.79 -3.67
N CYS A 38 -10.52 10.27 -3.65
CA CYS A 38 -9.47 10.69 -4.56
C CYS A 38 -9.89 10.54 -6.02
N LYS A 39 -10.48 9.40 -6.39
CA LYS A 39 -11.02 9.15 -7.74
C LYS A 39 -12.11 10.16 -8.11
N GLN A 40 -13.07 10.40 -7.20
CA GLN A 40 -14.15 11.36 -7.42
C GLN A 40 -13.65 12.80 -7.65
N MET A 41 -12.56 13.17 -6.96
CA MET A 41 -12.00 14.52 -7.01
C MET A 41 -10.86 14.69 -8.01
N GLY A 42 -10.52 13.64 -8.77
CA GLY A 42 -9.41 13.68 -9.73
C GLY A 42 -8.04 13.80 -9.08
N VAL A 43 -7.87 13.31 -7.85
CA VAL A 43 -6.61 13.33 -7.11
C VAL A 43 -5.82 12.05 -7.38
N SER A 44 -4.58 12.19 -7.83
CA SER A 44 -3.71 11.07 -8.17
C SER A 44 -3.22 10.34 -6.92
N LEU A 45 -3.14 9.02 -6.99
CA LEU A 45 -2.61 8.19 -5.91
C LEU A 45 -1.11 7.97 -6.08
N MET A 46 -0.34 8.24 -5.03
CA MET A 46 1.11 8.05 -4.96
C MET A 46 1.48 7.33 -3.65
N PRO A 47 1.05 6.07 -3.46
CA PRO A 47 1.19 5.40 -2.18
C PRO A 47 2.64 5.11 -1.81
N TYR A 48 2.93 5.24 -0.51
CA TYR A 48 4.18 4.77 0.08
C TYR A 48 4.07 3.30 0.51
N SER A 49 5.22 2.67 0.74
CA SER A 49 5.34 1.24 1.11
C SER A 49 4.67 0.27 0.12
N PRO A 50 4.81 0.43 -1.20
CA PRO A 50 4.14 -0.43 -2.17
C PRO A 50 4.54 -1.90 -2.07
N LEU A 51 5.73 -2.18 -1.51
CA LEU A 51 6.24 -3.53 -1.29
C LEU A 51 6.12 -4.01 0.16
N ALA A 52 5.29 -3.33 0.98
CA ALA A 52 5.08 -3.67 2.39
C ALA A 52 6.41 -3.89 3.15
N ALA A 53 7.32 -2.91 3.11
CA ALA A 53 8.66 -2.99 3.70
C ALA A 53 9.52 -4.17 3.19
N GLY A 54 9.17 -4.76 2.06
CA GLY A 54 9.84 -5.90 1.44
C GLY A 54 9.17 -7.25 1.69
N HIS A 55 8.04 -7.29 2.41
CA HIS A 55 7.27 -8.52 2.64
C HIS A 55 6.68 -9.09 1.34
N LEU A 56 6.39 -8.24 0.34
CA LEU A 56 5.92 -8.64 -0.99
C LEU A 56 7.05 -8.94 -2.00
N ALA A 57 8.30 -8.85 -1.58
CA ALA A 57 9.46 -9.06 -2.45
C ALA A 57 10.12 -10.44 -2.27
N ARG A 58 9.64 -11.25 -1.34
CA ARG A 58 10.22 -12.56 -1.00
C ARG A 58 9.14 -13.51 -0.47
N PRO A 59 9.32 -14.84 -0.64
CA PRO A 59 8.28 -15.81 -0.27
C PRO A 59 8.17 -16.08 1.24
N THR A 60 9.14 -15.62 2.03
CA THR A 60 9.16 -15.82 3.48
C THR A 60 9.57 -14.56 4.21
N TRP A 61 9.04 -14.36 5.43
CA TRP A 61 9.37 -13.21 6.28
C TRP A 61 10.48 -13.52 7.29
N ASN A 62 11.41 -14.39 6.93
CA ASN A 62 12.55 -14.74 7.79
C ASN A 62 13.36 -13.48 8.11
N GLY A 63 13.53 -13.19 9.40
CA GLY A 63 14.17 -11.99 9.94
C GLY A 63 15.68 -11.82 9.65
N ASP A 64 16.15 -12.25 8.47
CA ASP A 64 17.58 -12.34 8.14
C ASP A 64 18.18 -11.06 7.55
N THR A 65 17.35 -10.04 7.27
CA THR A 65 17.88 -8.76 6.78
C THR A 65 18.09 -7.79 7.94
N CYS A 66 19.08 -6.90 7.80
CA CYS A 66 19.31 -5.83 8.77
C CYS A 66 18.01 -5.03 9.00
N ARG A 67 17.26 -4.73 7.93
CA ARG A 67 16.00 -3.99 7.99
C ARG A 67 14.92 -4.74 8.77
N SER A 68 14.73 -6.03 8.55
CA SER A 68 13.74 -6.81 9.30
C SER A 68 14.02 -6.87 10.81
N LYS A 69 15.25 -6.66 11.23
CA LYS A 69 15.66 -6.63 12.64
C LYS A 69 15.62 -5.25 13.28
N THR A 70 15.64 -4.18 12.50
CA THR A 70 15.81 -2.80 13.00
C THR A 70 14.64 -1.87 12.66
N ASP A 71 13.83 -2.18 11.65
CA ASP A 71 12.69 -1.35 11.23
C ASP A 71 11.46 -1.60 12.10
N ARG A 72 11.43 -0.95 13.27
CA ARG A 72 10.32 -1.06 14.23
C ARG A 72 8.98 -0.60 13.64
N VAL A 73 9.00 0.30 12.66
CA VAL A 73 7.79 0.80 12.00
C VAL A 73 7.19 -0.29 11.13
N ALA A 74 8.02 -0.99 10.34
CA ALA A 74 7.57 -2.11 9.53
C ALA A 74 7.05 -3.26 10.40
N MET A 75 7.78 -3.62 11.47
CA MET A 75 7.36 -4.65 12.44
C MET A 75 6.01 -4.32 13.06
N GLY A 76 5.77 -3.07 13.46
CA GLY A 76 4.49 -2.64 14.02
C GLY A 76 3.33 -2.69 13.02
N LYS A 77 3.62 -2.59 11.71
CA LYS A 77 2.60 -2.59 10.65
C LYS A 77 2.19 -3.99 10.19
N TYR A 78 3.12 -4.94 10.10
CA TYR A 78 2.90 -6.21 9.40
C TYR A 78 3.07 -7.45 10.28
N ASP A 79 3.99 -7.48 11.25
CA ASP A 79 4.34 -8.71 11.98
C ASP A 79 3.18 -9.34 12.76
N ARG A 80 2.15 -8.56 13.08
CA ARG A 80 0.96 -9.07 13.80
C ARG A 80 -0.05 -9.78 12.91
N THR A 81 0.11 -9.70 11.59
CA THR A 81 -0.83 -10.20 10.59
C THR A 81 -0.20 -11.26 9.68
N GLU A 82 0.99 -11.75 10.02
CA GLU A 82 1.79 -12.66 9.20
C GLU A 82 0.98 -13.87 8.71
N GLU A 83 0.26 -14.56 9.59
CA GLU A 83 -0.47 -15.78 9.25
C GLU A 83 -1.51 -15.55 8.13
N GLN A 84 -2.24 -14.44 8.19
CA GLN A 84 -3.23 -14.11 7.17
C GLN A 84 -2.58 -13.58 5.89
N ASP A 85 -1.54 -12.77 6.01
CA ASP A 85 -0.89 -12.08 4.91
C ASP A 85 -0.01 -13.01 4.07
N MET A 86 0.54 -14.06 4.67
CA MET A 86 1.30 -15.08 3.95
C MET A 86 0.51 -15.77 2.84
N LYS A 87 -0.81 -15.81 2.89
CA LYS A 87 -1.65 -16.31 1.81
C LYS A 87 -1.56 -15.41 0.57
N ILE A 88 -1.51 -14.09 0.76
CA ILE A 88 -1.32 -13.13 -0.32
C ILE A 88 0.12 -13.25 -0.87
N VAL A 89 1.11 -13.33 0.02
CA VAL A 89 2.53 -13.49 -0.36
C VAL A 89 2.75 -14.74 -1.21
N ALA A 90 2.11 -15.87 -0.85
CA ALA A 90 2.16 -17.10 -1.64
C ALA A 90 1.60 -16.88 -3.06
N ARG A 91 0.46 -16.22 -3.19
CA ARG A 91 -0.13 -15.91 -4.51
C ARG A 91 0.72 -14.95 -5.33
N VAL A 92 1.38 -13.99 -4.70
CA VAL A 92 2.37 -13.12 -5.40
C VAL A 92 3.53 -13.95 -5.92
N ALA A 93 4.03 -14.94 -5.17
CA ALA A 93 5.09 -15.83 -5.62
C ALA A 93 4.65 -16.70 -6.79
N GLU A 94 3.45 -17.29 -6.72
CA GLU A 94 2.88 -18.10 -7.82
C GLU A 94 2.72 -17.30 -9.11
N LEU A 95 2.19 -16.07 -9.02
CA LEU A 95 2.09 -15.20 -10.20
C LEU A 95 3.45 -14.78 -10.72
N ALA A 96 4.42 -14.51 -9.85
CA ALA A 96 5.77 -14.17 -10.25
C ALA A 96 6.41 -15.31 -11.06
N GLU A 97 6.23 -16.55 -10.63
CA GLU A 97 6.69 -17.74 -11.38
C GLU A 97 5.96 -17.87 -12.72
N ARG A 98 4.63 -17.74 -12.73
CA ARG A 98 3.80 -17.84 -13.94
C ARG A 98 4.16 -16.79 -15.00
N TYR A 99 4.47 -15.58 -14.58
CA TYR A 99 4.88 -14.47 -15.45
C TYR A 99 6.38 -14.45 -15.77
N GLY A 100 7.20 -15.28 -15.10
CA GLY A 100 8.65 -15.28 -15.25
C GLY A 100 9.32 -13.99 -14.76
N VAL A 101 8.76 -13.35 -13.74
CA VAL A 101 9.22 -12.07 -13.18
C VAL A 101 9.46 -12.18 -11.67
N LYS A 102 10.00 -11.13 -11.06
CA LYS A 102 10.21 -11.09 -9.61
C LYS A 102 8.91 -10.75 -8.87
N MET A 103 8.76 -11.27 -7.65
CA MET A 103 7.60 -10.98 -6.79
C MET A 103 7.31 -9.49 -6.63
N GLN A 104 8.34 -8.67 -6.42
CA GLN A 104 8.19 -7.22 -6.33
C GLN A 104 7.59 -6.59 -7.60
N GLN A 105 7.80 -7.18 -8.77
CA GLN A 105 7.24 -6.69 -10.03
C GLN A 105 5.74 -6.99 -10.12
N ILE A 106 5.29 -8.14 -9.62
CA ILE A 106 3.85 -8.44 -9.48
C ILE A 106 3.19 -7.46 -8.51
N ALA A 107 3.79 -7.25 -7.32
CA ALA A 107 3.25 -6.34 -6.32
C ALA A 107 3.15 -4.90 -6.83
N LEU A 108 4.13 -4.43 -7.61
CA LEU A 108 4.09 -3.10 -8.24
C LEU A 108 3.08 -3.04 -9.40
N ALA A 109 3.01 -4.09 -10.23
CA ALA A 109 2.05 -4.14 -11.34
C ALA A 109 0.59 -4.09 -10.84
N TRP A 110 0.31 -4.69 -9.68
CA TRP A 110 -0.99 -4.60 -9.05
C TRP A 110 -1.39 -3.15 -8.75
N HIS A 111 -0.48 -2.27 -8.31
CA HIS A 111 -0.79 -0.87 -8.08
C HIS A 111 -1.34 -0.16 -9.33
N TRP A 112 -0.71 -0.40 -10.49
CA TRP A 112 -1.20 0.19 -11.74
C TRP A 112 -2.53 -0.42 -12.18
N ALA A 113 -2.75 -1.71 -11.96
CA ALA A 113 -4.05 -2.33 -12.19
C ALA A 113 -5.16 -1.71 -11.31
N LYS A 114 -4.81 -1.21 -10.11
CA LYS A 114 -5.73 -0.48 -9.21
C LYS A 114 -5.88 1.01 -9.55
N GLY A 115 -5.19 1.50 -10.60
CA GLY A 115 -5.26 2.89 -11.03
C GLY A 115 -4.37 3.85 -10.22
N VAL A 116 -3.35 3.34 -9.55
CA VAL A 116 -2.31 4.15 -8.90
C VAL A 116 -1.46 4.83 -9.97
N ALA A 117 -1.22 6.13 -9.81
CA ALA A 117 -0.43 6.91 -10.77
C ALA A 117 1.06 6.60 -10.63
N SER A 118 1.59 6.59 -9.40
CA SER A 118 3.02 6.39 -9.14
C SER A 118 3.27 5.87 -7.73
N PRO A 119 3.54 4.58 -7.54
CA PRO A 119 3.95 4.07 -6.23
C PRO A 119 5.36 4.59 -5.86
N ILE A 120 5.57 4.94 -4.58
CA ILE A 120 6.85 5.45 -4.08
C ILE A 120 7.73 4.28 -3.68
N VAL A 121 8.77 4.02 -4.48
CA VAL A 121 9.70 2.91 -4.29
C VAL A 121 10.98 3.40 -3.63
N GLY A 122 11.33 2.84 -2.47
CA GLY A 122 12.62 3.04 -1.82
C GLY A 122 13.63 1.97 -2.28
N ALA A 123 14.83 2.41 -2.69
CA ALA A 123 15.89 1.50 -3.11
C ALA A 123 17.25 1.92 -2.51
N THR A 124 18.00 0.93 -2.02
CA THR A 124 19.38 1.10 -1.52
C THR A 124 20.44 0.67 -2.53
N LYS A 125 20.03 0.04 -3.64
CA LYS A 125 20.90 -0.41 -4.74
C LYS A 125 20.22 -0.07 -6.07
N SER A 126 21.01 0.33 -7.08
CA SER A 126 20.49 0.64 -8.42
C SER A 126 19.70 -0.51 -9.04
N ALA A 127 20.16 -1.74 -8.87
CA ALA A 127 19.47 -2.94 -9.39
C ALA A 127 18.02 -3.07 -8.88
N TYR A 128 17.69 -2.53 -7.71
CA TYR A 128 16.29 -2.52 -7.21
C TYR A 128 15.41 -1.52 -7.95
N LEU A 129 16.00 -0.43 -8.46
CA LEU A 129 15.29 0.53 -9.32
C LEU A 129 15.05 -0.08 -10.71
N ASP A 130 16.04 -0.78 -11.26
CA ASP A 130 15.90 -1.49 -12.53
C ASP A 130 14.80 -2.55 -12.45
N ASP A 131 14.77 -3.32 -11.36
CA ASP A 131 13.71 -4.30 -11.09
C ASP A 131 12.33 -3.63 -10.98
N ALA A 132 12.24 -2.50 -10.26
CA ALA A 132 10.99 -1.76 -10.12
C ALA A 132 10.52 -1.19 -11.47
N ALA A 133 11.43 -0.65 -12.27
CA ALA A 133 11.12 -0.16 -13.62
C ALA A 133 10.63 -1.31 -14.53
N GLY A 134 11.20 -2.51 -14.40
CA GLY A 134 10.75 -3.70 -15.10
C GLY A 134 9.29 -4.08 -14.83
N ALA A 135 8.74 -3.70 -13.67
CA ALA A 135 7.34 -3.94 -13.36
C ALA A 135 6.37 -3.20 -14.30
N LEU A 136 6.81 -2.11 -14.94
CA LEU A 136 6.00 -1.37 -15.92
C LEU A 136 5.66 -2.19 -17.17
N ALA A 137 6.41 -3.26 -17.44
CA ALA A 137 6.12 -4.18 -18.54
C ALA A 137 5.11 -5.29 -18.17
N VAL A 138 4.86 -5.50 -16.88
CA VAL A 138 3.94 -6.53 -16.40
C VAL A 138 2.50 -6.04 -16.50
N ARG A 139 1.63 -6.84 -17.12
CA ARG A 139 0.19 -6.57 -17.24
C ARG A 139 -0.57 -7.70 -16.57
N LEU A 140 -1.15 -7.40 -15.42
CA LEU A 140 -2.04 -8.34 -14.72
C LEU A 140 -3.42 -8.30 -15.37
N THR A 141 -4.05 -9.45 -15.49
CA THR A 141 -5.46 -9.56 -15.90
C THR A 141 -6.37 -9.23 -14.73
N GLU A 142 -7.67 -9.03 -14.99
CA GLU A 142 -8.67 -8.84 -13.93
C GLU A 142 -8.75 -10.07 -13.01
N GLU A 143 -8.59 -11.27 -13.56
CA GLU A 143 -8.55 -12.53 -12.82
C GLU A 143 -7.32 -12.61 -11.93
N ASP A 144 -6.15 -12.14 -12.39
CA ASP A 144 -4.93 -12.10 -11.58
C ASP A 144 -5.09 -11.13 -10.39
N VAL A 145 -5.69 -9.97 -10.63
CA VAL A 145 -5.98 -9.01 -9.57
C VAL A 145 -6.95 -9.61 -8.55
N ALA A 146 -8.05 -10.21 -9.00
CA ALA A 146 -9.02 -10.87 -8.14
C ALA A 146 -8.37 -12.02 -7.35
N TYR A 147 -7.51 -12.81 -7.98
CA TYR A 147 -6.76 -13.88 -7.34
C TYR A 147 -5.85 -13.36 -6.22
N LEU A 148 -5.11 -12.28 -6.45
CA LEU A 148 -4.26 -11.66 -5.44
C LEU A 148 -5.06 -11.10 -4.25
N GLU A 149 -6.26 -10.59 -4.52
CA GLU A 149 -7.07 -9.86 -3.55
C GLU A 149 -8.00 -10.74 -2.70
N GLU A 150 -8.39 -11.91 -3.20
CA GLU A 150 -9.36 -12.81 -2.53
C GLU A 150 -8.97 -13.18 -1.08
N PRO A 151 -7.68 -13.45 -0.72
CA PRO A 151 -7.33 -13.79 0.64
C PRO A 151 -7.27 -12.60 1.60
N TYR A 152 -7.51 -11.37 1.12
CA TYR A 152 -7.36 -10.18 1.95
C TYR A 152 -8.32 -10.17 3.14
N VAL A 153 -7.78 -9.98 4.32
CA VAL A 153 -8.53 -9.76 5.55
C VAL A 153 -8.27 -8.33 6.01
N PRO A 154 -9.32 -7.52 6.29
CA PRO A 154 -9.15 -6.15 6.76
C PRO A 154 -8.21 -6.05 7.97
N HIS A 155 -7.32 -5.07 7.94
CA HIS A 155 -6.34 -4.82 8.98
C HIS A 155 -6.82 -3.73 9.94
N ARG A 156 -6.26 -3.75 11.14
CA ARG A 156 -6.36 -2.59 12.03
C ARG A 156 -5.62 -1.41 11.38
N ILE A 157 -6.18 -0.20 11.53
CA ILE A 157 -5.52 1.02 11.08
C ILE A 157 -4.17 1.15 11.82
N VAL A 158 -3.11 1.39 11.07
CA VAL A 158 -1.74 1.52 11.58
C VAL A 158 -1.15 2.87 11.17
N GLY A 159 -0.20 3.38 11.94
CA GLY A 159 0.49 4.64 11.70
C GLY A 159 0.29 5.65 12.82
N ALA A 160 0.27 6.96 12.49
CA ALA A 160 0.16 8.04 13.49
C ALA A 160 -1.11 7.98 14.34
N ILE A 161 -2.12 7.23 13.91
CA ILE A 161 -3.41 7.04 14.58
C ILE A 161 -3.40 5.78 15.49
N ASP A 162 -2.26 5.16 15.70
CA ASP A 162 -2.13 3.99 16.60
C ASP A 162 -2.44 4.34 18.08
N LEU A 163 -2.62 5.64 18.37
CA LEU A 163 -3.11 6.18 19.62
C LEU A 163 -4.64 6.38 19.62
N ASN A 164 -5.38 5.65 18.81
CA ASN A 164 -6.83 5.68 18.86
C ASN A 164 -7.30 5.44 20.31
N PRO A 165 -8.19 6.29 20.85
CA PRO A 165 -8.78 6.02 22.13
C PRO A 165 -9.44 4.64 22.12
N ALA A 166 -9.35 3.92 23.23
CA ALA A 166 -9.78 2.53 23.36
C ALA A 166 -11.23 2.27 22.91
N GLU A 167 -12.04 3.30 22.83
CA GLU A 167 -13.46 3.28 22.47
C GLU A 167 -13.75 3.64 21.00
N GLY A 168 -12.73 3.82 20.17
CA GLY A 168 -12.90 4.12 18.75
C GLY A 168 -13.52 5.48 18.42
N VAL A 169 -13.62 6.38 19.41
CA VAL A 169 -14.15 7.73 19.25
C VAL A 169 -12.98 8.70 19.10
N MET A 170 -12.83 9.28 17.91
CA MET A 170 -11.97 10.44 17.72
C MET A 170 -12.79 11.70 17.98
N LEU A 171 -12.58 12.31 19.14
CA LEU A 171 -13.18 13.61 19.46
C LEU A 171 -12.41 14.69 18.71
N LEU A 172 -13.03 15.24 17.65
CA LEU A 172 -12.41 16.26 16.80
C LEU A 172 -12.33 17.65 17.44
N ASP A 173 -12.91 17.88 18.59
CA ASP A 173 -12.94 19.19 19.25
C ASP A 173 -13.08 19.11 20.78
N GLU A 174 -12.09 18.59 21.47
CA GLU A 174 -11.90 19.02 22.84
C GLU A 174 -11.06 20.30 22.85
N LYS A 175 -11.71 21.43 22.88
CA LYS A 175 -11.08 22.68 23.35
C LYS A 175 -10.69 22.46 24.80
N LYS A 176 -9.40 22.27 25.06
CA LYS A 176 -8.84 22.47 26.40
C LYS A 176 -8.85 23.93 26.76
#